data_4906902c7c7745188ed68b2a4f51eab5
#
_entry.id   4906902c7c7745188ed68b2a4f51eab5
#
_cell.length_a   1.000
_cell.length_b   1.000
_cell.length_c   1.000
_cell.angle_alpha   90.00
_cell.angle_beta   90.00
_cell.angle_gamma   90.00
#
_symmetry.space_group_name_H-M   'P 1'
#
loop_
_entity.id
_entity.type
_entity.pdbx_description
1 polymer ?
#
loop_
_entity_poly.entity_id
_entity_poly.type
_entity_poly.pdbx_seq_one_letter_code
_entity_poly.pdbx_strand_id
1 'polypeptide(L)'
;MIIVKFAQNNKGIIGDKNTIPWHCSQDLKDFKKETFGHAIVMGRRTFESIGSRPLYGRLNIVLSLNDDWIEQQKKRFLDVANIVFINDLSEIMNAYSTLNTVFGLDKKNVYIIGGALLIESCMRQYHDMIDEVQISLINDDSDGDTVVNPALVELCKNVKVTNYELEKE
;
A
#
# COMPACT_ATOMS: atom_id res chain seq x y z
N MET A 1 6.82 3.47 -12.19
CA MET A 1 7.28 2.24 -11.50
C MET A 1 6.18 1.66 -10.63
N ILE A 2 6.20 0.37 -10.47
CA ILE A 2 5.37 -0.33 -9.49
C ILE A 2 6.21 -0.61 -8.26
N ILE A 3 5.82 -0.07 -7.11
CA ILE A 3 6.57 -0.11 -5.87
C ILE A 3 5.71 -0.72 -4.77
N VAL A 4 6.24 -1.72 -4.09
CA VAL A 4 5.63 -2.23 -2.85
C VAL A 4 6.27 -1.49 -1.69
N LYS A 5 5.45 -0.87 -0.83
CA LYS A 5 5.94 -0.01 0.25
C LYS A 5 5.23 -0.34 1.56
N PHE A 6 6.00 -0.70 2.56
CA PHE A 6 5.46 -0.98 3.90
C PHE A 6 6.49 -0.71 4.99
N ALA A 7 6.01 -0.61 6.22
CA ALA A 7 6.85 -0.45 7.41
C ALA A 7 6.76 -1.71 8.27
N GLN A 8 7.88 -2.10 8.85
CA GLN A 8 7.95 -3.19 9.82
C GLN A 8 8.87 -2.81 10.97
N ASN A 9 8.65 -3.42 12.13
CA ASN A 9 9.52 -3.22 13.27
C ASN A 9 10.66 -4.25 13.33
N ASN A 10 11.43 -4.27 14.43
CA ASN A 10 12.57 -5.18 14.61
C ASN A 10 12.19 -6.67 14.60
N LYS A 11 10.92 -6.97 14.90
CA LYS A 11 10.38 -8.35 14.88
C LYS A 11 9.70 -8.71 13.56
N GLY A 12 9.75 -7.82 12.56
CA GLY A 12 9.06 -8.02 11.29
C GLY A 12 7.55 -7.75 11.35
N ILE A 13 7.06 -7.17 12.43
CA ILE A 13 5.64 -6.89 12.61
C ILE A 13 5.24 -5.70 11.75
N ILE A 14 4.14 -5.81 11.01
CA ILE A 14 3.56 -4.72 10.22
C ILE A 14 2.19 -4.29 10.74
N GLY A 15 1.57 -5.05 11.62
CA GLY A 15 0.28 -4.73 12.20
C GLY A 15 -0.08 -5.60 13.38
N ASP A 16 -1.06 -5.12 14.16
CA ASP A 16 -1.66 -5.84 15.27
C ASP A 16 -3.14 -5.45 15.37
N LYS A 17 -4.04 -6.41 15.25
CA LYS A 17 -5.51 -6.19 15.29
C LYS A 17 -5.96 -5.05 14.38
N ASN A 18 -5.46 -5.06 13.12
CA ASN A 18 -5.75 -4.07 12.08
C ASN A 18 -5.21 -2.66 12.38
N THR A 19 -4.31 -2.52 13.33
CA THR A 19 -3.63 -1.25 13.61
C THR A 19 -2.11 -1.44 13.53
N ILE A 20 -1.39 -0.32 13.42
CA ILE A 20 0.07 -0.32 13.50
C ILE A 20 0.44 -0.10 14.96
N PRO A 21 1.24 -0.99 15.60
CA PRO A 21 1.49 -0.92 17.04
C PRO A 21 2.47 0.18 17.49
N TRP A 22 3.02 0.94 16.54
CA TRP A 22 3.90 2.09 16.83
C TRP A 22 3.38 3.33 16.13
N HIS A 23 3.93 4.48 16.50
CA HIS A 23 3.72 5.74 15.78
C HIS A 23 5.10 6.34 15.44
N CYS A 24 5.35 6.55 14.16
CA CYS A 24 6.58 7.16 13.66
C CYS A 24 6.23 8.32 12.73
N SER A 25 6.29 9.55 13.26
CA SER A 25 5.91 10.75 12.50
C SER A 25 6.77 10.96 11.27
N GLN A 26 8.07 10.68 11.35
CA GLN A 26 8.96 10.90 10.21
C GLN A 26 8.66 9.95 9.06
N ASP A 27 8.37 8.67 9.34
CA ASP A 27 7.97 7.71 8.32
C ASP A 27 6.67 8.14 7.64
N LEU A 28 5.69 8.62 8.39
CA LEU A 28 4.42 9.12 7.86
C LEU A 28 4.61 10.35 6.99
N LYS A 29 5.48 11.27 7.37
CA LYS A 29 5.80 12.47 6.57
C LYS A 29 6.49 12.10 5.26
N ASP A 30 7.45 11.19 5.32
CA ASP A 30 8.18 10.72 4.14
C ASP A 30 7.24 9.95 3.19
N PHE A 31 6.34 9.13 3.73
CA PHE A 31 5.31 8.44 2.97
C PHE A 31 4.42 9.42 2.21
N LYS A 32 3.92 10.45 2.89
CA LYS A 32 3.07 11.48 2.27
C LYS A 32 3.82 12.20 1.16
N LYS A 33 5.05 12.63 1.43
CA LYS A 33 5.89 13.35 0.47
C LYS A 33 6.18 12.52 -0.78
N GLU A 34 6.52 11.26 -0.60
CA GLU A 34 6.88 10.37 -1.71
C GLU A 34 5.67 9.99 -2.57
N THR A 35 4.52 9.69 -1.94
CA THR A 35 3.33 9.21 -2.65
C THR A 35 2.45 10.33 -3.21
N PHE A 36 2.64 11.55 -2.76
CA PHE A 36 1.84 12.70 -3.22
C PHE A 36 1.95 12.88 -4.73
N GLY A 37 0.81 12.99 -5.40
CA GLY A 37 0.74 13.10 -6.85
C GLY A 37 0.83 11.76 -7.60
N HIS A 38 0.93 10.65 -6.88
CA HIS A 38 0.99 9.30 -7.46
C HIS A 38 -0.25 8.49 -7.12
N ALA A 39 -0.27 7.21 -7.47
CA ALA A 39 -1.32 6.28 -7.11
C ALA A 39 -0.90 5.41 -5.91
N ILE A 40 -1.85 5.12 -5.03
CA ILE A 40 -1.69 4.16 -3.93
C ILE A 40 -2.74 3.08 -4.05
N VAL A 41 -2.33 1.83 -3.85
CA VAL A 41 -3.20 0.66 -3.90
C VAL A 41 -3.26 0.04 -2.51
N MET A 42 -4.46 -0.19 -2.03
CA MET A 42 -4.69 -0.75 -0.69
C MET A 42 -5.86 -1.73 -0.68
N GLY A 43 -5.84 -2.66 0.26
CA GLY A 43 -6.98 -3.52 0.52
C GLY A 43 -8.06 -2.80 1.35
N ARG A 44 -9.23 -3.44 1.45
CA ARG A 44 -10.37 -2.89 2.21
C ARG A 44 -10.03 -2.55 3.64
N ARG A 45 -9.36 -3.46 4.38
CA ARG A 45 -9.03 -3.24 5.80
C ARG A 45 -8.11 -2.05 6.01
N THR A 46 -7.13 -1.87 5.11
CA THR A 46 -6.25 -0.71 5.15
C THR A 46 -7.04 0.57 4.89
N PHE A 47 -7.94 0.56 3.91
CA PHE A 47 -8.82 1.68 3.63
C PHE A 47 -9.68 2.04 4.85
N GLU A 48 -10.29 1.05 5.49
CA GLU A 48 -11.08 1.27 6.70
C GLU A 48 -10.22 1.81 7.86
N SER A 49 -8.99 1.34 7.97
CA SER A 49 -8.06 1.78 9.03
C SER A 49 -7.65 3.25 8.92
N ILE A 50 -7.67 3.81 7.72
CA ILE A 50 -7.38 5.23 7.49
C ILE A 50 -8.64 6.11 7.50
N GLY A 51 -9.77 5.58 7.99
CA GLY A 51 -11.01 6.31 8.16
C GLY A 51 -11.99 6.23 7.00
N SER A 52 -11.82 5.28 6.10
CA SER A 52 -12.68 5.07 4.91
C SER A 52 -12.81 6.36 4.08
N ARG A 53 -11.71 7.05 3.89
CA ARG A 53 -11.62 8.27 3.06
C ARG A 53 -10.35 8.23 2.21
N PRO A 54 -10.39 8.77 0.98
CA PRO A 54 -9.18 8.84 0.16
C PRO A 54 -8.14 9.77 0.77
N LEU A 55 -6.89 9.37 0.64
CA LEU A 55 -5.77 10.23 1.02
C LEU A 55 -5.62 11.35 -0.01
N TYR A 56 -5.57 12.58 0.48
CA TYR A 56 -5.50 13.77 -0.35
C TYR A 56 -4.26 13.79 -1.26
N GLY A 57 -4.45 14.29 -2.47
CA GLY A 57 -3.35 14.48 -3.42
C GLY A 57 -2.86 13.21 -4.10
N ARG A 58 -3.55 12.10 -3.95
CA ARG A 58 -3.18 10.80 -4.53
C ARG A 58 -4.39 10.15 -5.16
N LEU A 59 -4.17 9.33 -6.19
CA LEU A 59 -5.20 8.43 -6.68
C LEU A 59 -5.24 7.21 -5.76
N ASN A 60 -6.37 7.01 -5.09
CA ASN A 60 -6.58 5.89 -4.19
C ASN A 60 -7.27 4.75 -4.94
N ILE A 61 -6.63 3.59 -4.99
CA ILE A 61 -7.18 2.39 -5.62
C ILE A 61 -7.40 1.36 -4.52
N VAL A 62 -8.65 1.01 -4.27
CA VAL A 62 -9.04 0.11 -3.19
C VAL A 62 -9.49 -1.22 -3.78
N LEU A 63 -8.84 -2.29 -3.34
CA LEU A 63 -9.11 -3.66 -3.80
C LEU A 63 -9.93 -4.42 -2.75
N SER A 64 -11.01 -5.07 -3.20
CA SER A 64 -11.78 -6.00 -2.38
C SER A 64 -12.35 -7.11 -3.27
N LEU A 65 -12.46 -8.32 -2.72
CA LEU A 65 -13.15 -9.43 -3.39
C LEU A 65 -14.66 -9.43 -3.13
N ASN A 66 -15.15 -8.50 -2.29
CA ASN A 66 -16.57 -8.38 -1.97
C ASN A 66 -17.24 -7.38 -2.93
N ASP A 67 -17.89 -7.91 -3.96
CA ASP A 67 -18.52 -7.09 -5.00
C ASP A 67 -19.65 -6.20 -4.48
N ASP A 68 -20.43 -6.68 -3.50
CA ASP A 68 -21.51 -5.87 -2.88
C ASP A 68 -20.93 -4.66 -2.16
N TRP A 69 -19.86 -4.86 -1.41
CA TRP A 69 -19.17 -3.76 -0.73
C TRP A 69 -18.62 -2.75 -1.75
N ILE A 70 -18.01 -3.23 -2.84
CA ILE A 70 -17.49 -2.37 -3.91
C ILE A 70 -18.60 -1.50 -4.49
N GLU A 71 -19.76 -2.08 -4.81
CA GLU A 71 -20.89 -1.33 -5.36
C GLU A 71 -21.42 -0.28 -4.38
N GLN A 72 -21.47 -0.59 -3.09
CA GLN A 72 -21.84 0.37 -2.05
C GLN A 72 -20.83 1.55 -2.01
N GLN A 73 -19.54 1.26 -2.09
CA GLN A 73 -18.50 2.30 -2.07
C GLN A 73 -18.52 3.15 -3.34
N LYS A 74 -18.75 2.56 -4.50
CA LYS A 74 -18.90 3.31 -5.76
C LYS A 74 -20.02 4.32 -5.67
N LYS A 75 -21.14 3.97 -5.04
CA LYS A 75 -22.26 4.90 -4.82
C LYS A 75 -21.87 6.00 -3.84
N ARG A 76 -21.22 5.64 -2.73
CA ARG A 76 -20.78 6.58 -1.70
C ARG A 76 -19.81 7.64 -2.25
N PHE A 77 -18.90 7.25 -3.13
CA PHE A 77 -17.85 8.09 -3.67
C PHE A 77 -18.09 8.50 -5.12
N LEU A 78 -19.34 8.50 -5.58
CA LEU A 78 -19.70 8.77 -6.98
C LEU A 78 -19.11 10.07 -7.52
N ASP A 79 -19.08 11.12 -6.71
CA ASP A 79 -18.59 12.43 -7.11
C ASP A 79 -17.15 12.71 -6.67
N VAL A 80 -16.43 11.71 -6.19
CA VAL A 80 -15.06 11.86 -5.71
C VAL A 80 -14.09 11.34 -6.77
N ALA A 81 -13.27 12.24 -7.32
CA ALA A 81 -12.44 11.95 -8.49
C ALA A 81 -11.18 11.12 -8.19
N ASN A 82 -10.68 11.13 -6.95
CA ASN A 82 -9.39 10.53 -6.60
C ASN A 82 -9.50 9.17 -5.90
N ILE A 83 -10.59 8.44 -6.13
CA ILE A 83 -10.77 7.09 -5.59
C ILE A 83 -11.41 6.16 -6.60
N VAL A 84 -10.89 4.93 -6.67
CA VAL A 84 -11.37 3.87 -7.56
C VAL A 84 -11.45 2.57 -6.75
N PHE A 85 -12.48 1.78 -7.00
CA PHE A 85 -12.66 0.47 -6.36
C PHE A 85 -12.58 -0.63 -7.40
N ILE A 86 -11.73 -1.62 -7.16
CA ILE A 86 -11.50 -2.76 -8.05
C ILE A 86 -11.60 -4.08 -7.30
N ASN A 87 -11.84 -5.17 -8.03
CA ASN A 87 -11.93 -6.52 -7.45
C ASN A 87 -10.83 -7.47 -7.91
N ASP A 88 -9.90 -7.01 -8.74
CA ASP A 88 -8.85 -7.86 -9.29
C ASP A 88 -7.55 -7.07 -9.43
N LEU A 89 -6.49 -7.56 -8.77
CA LEU A 89 -5.17 -6.95 -8.83
C LEU A 89 -4.61 -6.92 -10.26
N SER A 90 -5.00 -7.86 -11.12
CA SER A 90 -4.56 -7.90 -12.50
C SER A 90 -4.98 -6.67 -13.30
N GLU A 91 -6.06 -5.99 -12.91
CA GLU A 91 -6.49 -4.74 -13.54
C GLU A 91 -5.41 -3.66 -13.44
N ILE A 92 -4.64 -3.66 -12.36
CA ILE A 92 -3.54 -2.73 -12.18
C ILE A 92 -2.27 -3.25 -12.85
N MET A 93 -1.90 -4.50 -12.56
CA MET A 93 -0.61 -5.04 -12.95
C MET A 93 -0.49 -5.25 -14.46
N ASN A 94 -1.53 -5.81 -15.09
CA ASN A 94 -1.52 -6.10 -16.52
C ASN A 94 -1.93 -4.92 -17.38
N ALA A 95 -2.64 -3.95 -16.82
CA ALA A 95 -3.14 -2.78 -17.53
C ALA A 95 -2.48 -1.47 -17.08
N TYR A 96 -1.30 -1.55 -16.47
CA TYR A 96 -0.59 -0.39 -15.94
C TYR A 96 -0.46 0.74 -16.96
N SER A 97 -0.08 0.42 -18.19
CA SER A 97 0.04 1.42 -19.25
C SER A 97 -1.31 2.05 -19.63
N THR A 98 -2.39 1.25 -19.63
CA THR A 98 -3.73 1.73 -19.92
C THR A 98 -4.25 2.60 -18.78
N LEU A 99 -4.06 2.18 -17.54
CA LEU A 99 -4.42 2.98 -16.35
C LEU A 99 -3.69 4.31 -16.33
N ASN A 100 -2.42 4.31 -16.69
CA ASN A 100 -1.62 5.52 -16.81
C ASN A 100 -2.27 6.53 -17.76
N THR A 101 -2.75 6.06 -18.90
CA THR A 101 -3.41 6.92 -19.89
C THR A 101 -4.77 7.42 -19.39
N VAL A 102 -5.60 6.51 -18.86
CA VAL A 102 -6.98 6.82 -18.45
C VAL A 102 -7.01 7.74 -17.22
N PHE A 103 -6.13 7.52 -16.25
CA PHE A 103 -6.10 8.28 -15.00
C PHE A 103 -5.01 9.34 -14.94
N GLY A 104 -4.32 9.61 -16.06
CA GLY A 104 -3.24 10.58 -16.10
C GLY A 104 -2.01 10.17 -15.29
N LEU A 105 -1.78 8.86 -15.14
CA LEU A 105 -0.67 8.31 -14.37
C LEU A 105 0.61 8.15 -15.18
N ASP A 106 0.65 8.63 -16.43
CA ASP A 106 1.86 8.63 -17.24
C ASP A 106 3.01 9.25 -16.43
N LYS A 107 4.10 8.52 -16.29
CA LYS A 107 5.29 8.92 -15.51
C LYS A 107 5.03 8.99 -13.99
N LYS A 108 3.88 8.49 -13.50
CA LYS A 108 3.63 8.39 -12.07
C LYS A 108 3.98 7.00 -11.56
N ASN A 109 4.26 6.91 -10.27
CA ASN A 109 4.45 5.64 -9.61
C ASN A 109 3.13 5.08 -9.07
N VAL A 110 3.08 3.76 -8.94
CA VAL A 110 1.99 3.08 -8.25
C VAL A 110 2.59 2.39 -7.02
N TYR A 111 2.11 2.76 -5.84
CA TYR A 111 2.57 2.23 -4.56
C TYR A 111 1.56 1.26 -4.00
N ILE A 112 1.95 0.02 -3.81
CA ILE A 112 1.13 -1.01 -3.15
C ILE A 112 1.48 -0.95 -1.67
N ILE A 113 0.52 -0.52 -0.83
CA ILE A 113 0.82 -0.10 0.53
C ILE A 113 0.25 -0.98 1.65
N GLY A 114 -0.57 -1.96 1.32
CA GLY A 114 -1.08 -2.85 2.35
C GLY A 114 -2.53 -3.30 2.15
N GLY A 115 -3.01 -4.25 2.94
CA GLY A 115 -2.29 -4.94 3.99
C GLY A 115 -1.42 -6.10 3.51
N ALA A 116 -1.01 -6.93 4.45
CA ALA A 116 -0.10 -8.04 4.21
C ALA A 116 -0.58 -9.00 3.12
N LEU A 117 -1.85 -9.34 3.09
CA LEU A 117 -2.41 -10.26 2.08
C LEU A 117 -2.28 -9.70 0.67
N LEU A 118 -2.54 -8.41 0.49
CA LEU A 118 -2.38 -7.75 -0.80
C LEU A 118 -0.91 -7.70 -1.22
N ILE A 119 -0.03 -7.32 -0.30
CA ILE A 119 1.42 -7.26 -0.54
C ILE A 119 1.95 -8.65 -0.92
N GLU A 120 1.58 -9.68 -0.17
CA GLU A 120 2.03 -11.05 -0.44
C GLU A 120 1.46 -11.60 -1.75
N SER A 121 0.20 -11.32 -2.07
CA SER A 121 -0.40 -11.69 -3.37
C SER A 121 0.35 -11.04 -4.52
N CYS A 122 0.66 -9.78 -4.39
CA CYS A 122 1.39 -9.03 -5.41
C CYS A 122 2.79 -9.61 -5.62
N MET A 123 3.53 -9.87 -4.55
CA MET A 123 4.86 -10.45 -4.63
C MET A 123 4.84 -11.87 -5.18
N ARG A 124 3.87 -12.68 -4.77
CA ARG A 124 3.76 -14.08 -5.22
C ARG A 124 3.43 -14.19 -6.70
N GLN A 125 2.50 -13.36 -7.18
CA GLN A 125 1.98 -13.45 -8.55
C GLN A 125 2.72 -12.54 -9.53
N TYR A 126 3.26 -11.41 -9.06
CA TYR A 126 3.76 -10.35 -9.92
C TYR A 126 5.16 -9.83 -9.53
N HIS A 127 5.97 -10.66 -8.85
CA HIS A 127 7.31 -10.22 -8.42
C HIS A 127 8.17 -9.68 -9.57
N ASP A 128 8.02 -10.22 -10.78
CA ASP A 128 8.78 -9.77 -11.96
C ASP A 128 8.35 -8.38 -12.45
N MET A 129 7.15 -7.94 -12.10
CA MET A 129 6.60 -6.64 -12.48
C MET A 129 6.82 -5.56 -11.42
N ILE A 130 7.23 -5.96 -10.22
CA ILE A 130 7.56 -5.02 -9.14
C ILE A 130 8.95 -4.45 -9.41
N ASP A 131 9.02 -3.14 -9.57
CA ASP A 131 10.29 -2.44 -9.82
C ASP A 131 11.11 -2.26 -8.55
N GLU A 132 10.45 -2.10 -7.40
CA GLU A 132 11.12 -1.82 -6.14
C GLU A 132 10.26 -2.23 -4.96
N VAL A 133 10.90 -2.72 -3.91
CA VAL A 133 10.28 -2.91 -2.59
C VAL A 133 10.95 -1.92 -1.64
N GLN A 134 10.15 -1.09 -0.98
CA GLN A 134 10.63 -0.12 0.01
C GLN A 134 10.14 -0.54 1.39
N ILE A 135 11.07 -0.79 2.28
CA ILE A 135 10.78 -1.19 3.66
C ILE A 135 11.27 -0.09 4.60
N SER A 136 10.34 0.47 5.38
CA SER A 136 10.69 1.32 6.51
C SER A 136 10.91 0.41 7.72
N LEU A 137 12.15 0.34 8.20
CA LEU A 137 12.49 -0.44 9.37
C LEU A 137 12.43 0.46 10.61
N ILE A 138 11.43 0.21 11.44
CA ILE A 138 11.15 1.00 12.62
C ILE A 138 11.84 0.34 13.84
N ASN A 139 12.64 1.10 14.54
CA ASN A 139 13.28 0.61 15.76
C ASN A 139 12.27 0.56 16.93
N ASP A 140 11.49 -0.51 16.93
CA ASP A 140 10.41 -0.80 17.86
C ASP A 140 10.33 -2.32 18.06
N ASP A 141 10.06 -2.76 19.27
CA ASP A 141 9.99 -4.18 19.62
C ASP A 141 8.61 -4.65 20.02
N SER A 142 7.56 -3.93 19.62
CA SER A 142 6.17 -4.31 19.88
C SER A 142 5.85 -5.66 19.25
N ASP A 143 5.02 -6.45 19.93
CA ASP A 143 4.44 -7.66 19.38
C ASP A 143 3.25 -7.31 18.49
N GLY A 144 2.90 -8.23 17.61
CA GLY A 144 1.76 -8.08 16.73
C GLY A 144 1.41 -9.39 16.05
N ASP A 145 0.33 -9.38 15.29
CA ASP A 145 -0.23 -10.59 14.66
C ASP A 145 0.02 -10.65 13.15
N THR A 146 0.58 -9.60 12.56
CA THR A 146 0.69 -9.50 11.10
C THR A 146 2.13 -9.25 10.66
N VAL A 147 2.61 -10.08 9.74
CA VAL A 147 3.94 -10.01 9.15
C VAL A 147 3.85 -10.17 7.64
N VAL A 148 4.86 -9.67 6.91
CA VAL A 148 5.06 -10.01 5.50
C VAL A 148 6.14 -11.09 5.42
N ASN A 149 5.87 -12.17 4.68
CA ASN A 149 6.81 -13.28 4.55
C ASN A 149 8.11 -12.83 3.87
N PRO A 150 9.27 -12.90 4.56
CA PRO A 150 10.55 -12.46 3.98
C PRO A 150 10.94 -13.20 2.70
N ALA A 151 10.53 -14.46 2.55
CA ALA A 151 10.84 -15.25 1.36
C ALA A 151 10.19 -14.65 0.10
N LEU A 152 9.04 -14.01 0.23
CA LEU A 152 8.38 -13.32 -0.88
C LEU A 152 9.12 -12.04 -1.26
N VAL A 153 9.64 -11.31 -0.28
CA VAL A 153 10.46 -10.12 -0.51
C VAL A 153 11.71 -10.49 -1.33
N GLU A 154 12.32 -11.63 -1.03
CA GLU A 154 13.50 -12.11 -1.75
C GLU A 154 13.27 -12.41 -3.23
N LEU A 155 12.02 -12.62 -3.64
CA LEU A 155 11.67 -12.80 -5.06
C LEU A 155 11.78 -11.49 -5.86
N CYS A 156 11.80 -10.34 -5.19
CA CYS A 156 11.78 -9.04 -5.84
C CYS A 156 13.20 -8.51 -6.08
N LYS A 157 13.37 -7.72 -7.16
CA LYS A 157 14.70 -7.32 -7.67
C LYS A 157 15.42 -6.30 -6.80
N ASN A 158 14.72 -5.25 -6.41
CA ASN A 158 15.32 -4.09 -5.77
C ASN A 158 14.63 -3.84 -4.43
N VAL A 159 15.33 -4.14 -3.35
CA VAL A 159 14.82 -3.91 -2.01
C VAL A 159 15.61 -2.78 -1.37
N LYS A 160 14.91 -1.72 -0.97
CA LYS A 160 15.48 -0.58 -0.25
C LYS A 160 14.95 -0.55 1.16
N VAL A 161 15.84 -0.42 2.14
CA VAL A 161 15.49 -0.33 3.54
C VAL A 161 15.90 1.05 4.07
N THR A 162 14.96 1.74 4.71
CA THR A 162 15.22 3.00 5.40
C THR A 162 14.95 2.77 6.89
N ASN A 163 15.93 3.14 7.73
CA ASN A 163 15.84 2.95 9.18
C ASN A 163 15.23 4.19 9.84
N TYR A 164 14.30 3.98 10.76
CA TYR A 164 13.64 5.04 11.50
C TYR A 164 13.71 4.77 13.00
N GLU A 165 13.97 5.83 13.76
CA GLU A 165 13.86 5.83 15.22
C GLU A 165 12.51 6.43 15.62
N LEU A 166 11.92 5.90 16.70
CA LEU A 166 10.74 6.50 17.29
C LEU A 166 11.13 7.78 18.04
N GLU A 167 10.22 8.76 18.02
CA GLU A 167 10.40 9.99 18.78
C GLU A 167 10.43 9.66 20.27
N LYS A 168 11.36 10.28 21.00
CA LYS A 168 11.39 10.20 22.46
C LYS A 168 10.35 11.17 23.01
N GLU A 169 9.49 10.62 23.85
CA GLU A 169 8.55 11.42 24.62
C GLU A 169 9.30 12.23 25.70
#